data_af0c45b0f8c0e79d3a02ec300a775d3b
#
_entry.id   af0c45b0f8c0e79d3a02ec300a775d3b
#
_cell.length_a   1.000
_cell.length_b   1.000
_cell.length_c   1.000
_cell.angle_alpha   90.00
_cell.angle_beta   90.00
_cell.angle_gamma   90.00
#
_symmetry.space_group_name_H-M   'P 1'
#
loop_
_entity.id
_entity.type
_entity.pdbx_description
1 polymer ?
#
loop_
_entity_poly.entity_id
_entity_poly.type
_entity_poly.pdbx_seq_one_letter_code
_entity_poly.pdbx_strand_id
1 'polypeptide(L)'
;MKKIAVGILAHVDSGKTTLSEALMYSSGNITKLGRVDHRDSFLDTFSLERDRGITIFSKQAVMKYNNTEFTLLDTPGHVDFSAEAERTLQVLDYAILVISGTDGVQSHTCTLWKLLKKYNVPCFIFVNKMDLDGADKLSVMAQLRTGLDENCVDFTYPNSDGFRESVAVCDEKILEKYYETDSVEKTDITGAIKERKIFPCMFGSALKLDGVKAFLNLLDEYTVMPSYGAEFGAKVYKIAEDNQGNRLTFMKITGGSLKVREILQSEKNTNAEKVNRIRIYSGEKFTAVEEAVAGTVCAVTGITFTSSGDGLGVEKNSGVPVLEPVLTYKVELDDGTDAHTALTKLKTLENEDPQLNVVWNSRLGEIHIRLMGEIQLEVLRCIIKERFGMNVSFSTGSIIYKETIENTVEGVGHFEPLRHYAEVHLLLKPAKRGSGITINSRCKEDLLDRNWQRLILTHLCEKTHLGVLTGSPITDIEITLVSGKAHAK
;
A
#
# COMPACT_ATOMS: atom_id res chain seq x y z
N MET A 1 -1.70 -3.76 27.46
CA MET A 1 -2.74 -3.71 26.39
C MET A 1 -2.03 -3.92 25.06
N LYS A 2 -2.45 -4.93 24.28
CA LYS A 2 -1.93 -5.18 22.94
C LYS A 2 -2.34 -4.03 22.01
N LYS A 3 -1.44 -3.57 21.15
CA LYS A 3 -1.77 -2.63 20.06
C LYS A 3 -1.58 -3.34 18.73
N ILE A 4 -2.63 -3.44 17.93
CA ILE A 4 -2.65 -4.19 16.68
C ILE A 4 -3.23 -3.31 15.58
N ALA A 5 -2.46 -3.09 14.52
CA ALA A 5 -2.93 -2.40 13.31
C ALA A 5 -3.54 -3.45 12.35
N VAL A 6 -4.83 -3.30 12.05
CA VAL A 6 -5.58 -4.25 11.22
C VAL A 6 -6.15 -3.51 10.01
N GLY A 7 -5.79 -3.96 8.81
CA GLY A 7 -6.37 -3.44 7.57
C GLY A 7 -7.61 -4.22 7.15
N ILE A 8 -8.64 -3.54 6.69
CA ILE A 8 -9.83 -4.18 6.13
C ILE A 8 -9.80 -4.00 4.62
N LEU A 9 -9.74 -5.13 3.91
CA LEU A 9 -9.61 -5.22 2.46
C LEU A 9 -10.79 -5.98 1.89
N ALA A 10 -11.25 -5.55 0.73
CA ALA A 10 -12.36 -6.22 0.05
C ALA A 10 -12.41 -5.87 -1.43
N HIS A 11 -13.05 -6.72 -2.22
CA HIS A 11 -13.60 -6.29 -3.50
C HIS A 11 -14.78 -5.33 -3.27
N VAL A 12 -15.09 -4.51 -4.27
CA VAL A 12 -16.26 -3.59 -4.25
C VAL A 12 -17.50 -4.36 -3.86
N ASP A 13 -18.40 -3.75 -3.11
CA ASP A 13 -19.68 -4.29 -2.65
C ASP A 13 -19.61 -5.55 -1.77
N SER A 14 -18.45 -6.03 -1.34
CA SER A 14 -18.36 -7.15 -0.38
C SER A 14 -18.84 -6.81 1.04
N GLY A 15 -19.10 -5.52 1.31
CA GLY A 15 -19.57 -5.04 2.62
C GLY A 15 -18.46 -4.70 3.60
N LYS A 16 -17.32 -4.22 3.10
CA LYS A 16 -16.15 -3.79 3.87
C LYS A 16 -16.52 -2.75 4.93
N THR A 17 -17.07 -1.60 4.53
CA THR A 17 -17.48 -0.53 5.45
C THR A 17 -18.55 -1.00 6.43
N THR A 18 -19.48 -1.83 5.98
CA THR A 18 -20.50 -2.44 6.85
C THR A 18 -19.88 -3.31 7.95
N LEU A 19 -18.84 -4.09 7.62
CA LEU A 19 -18.12 -4.89 8.61
C LEU A 19 -17.32 -4.01 9.57
N SER A 20 -16.66 -2.95 9.06
CA SER A 20 -15.94 -1.97 9.90
C SER A 20 -16.86 -1.35 10.95
N GLU A 21 -18.05 -0.89 10.53
CA GLU A 21 -19.09 -0.34 11.40
C GLU A 21 -19.59 -1.39 12.41
N ALA A 22 -19.85 -2.62 11.95
CA ALA A 22 -20.33 -3.72 12.79
C ALA A 22 -19.32 -4.12 13.87
N LEU A 23 -18.02 -4.15 13.56
CA LEU A 23 -16.95 -4.40 14.52
C LEU A 23 -16.86 -3.30 15.57
N MET A 24 -16.92 -2.03 15.16
CA MET A 24 -16.89 -0.88 16.07
C MET A 24 -18.13 -0.81 16.96
N TYR A 25 -19.29 -1.16 16.43
CA TYR A 25 -20.53 -1.23 17.20
C TYR A 25 -20.51 -2.41 18.21
N SER A 26 -20.12 -3.61 17.76
CA SER A 26 -20.05 -4.82 18.57
C SER A 26 -19.02 -4.73 19.71
N SER A 27 -18.00 -3.92 19.53
CA SER A 27 -16.99 -3.61 20.56
C SER A 27 -17.42 -2.48 21.52
N GLY A 28 -18.54 -1.80 21.24
CA GLY A 28 -19.06 -0.69 22.06
C GLY A 28 -18.33 0.64 21.86
N ASN A 29 -17.52 0.80 20.80
CA ASN A 29 -16.80 2.03 20.52
C ASN A 29 -17.66 3.09 19.78
N ILE A 30 -18.74 2.65 19.14
CA ILE A 30 -19.81 3.52 18.62
C ILE A 30 -21.15 3.07 19.18
N THR A 31 -22.05 4.02 19.42
CA THR A 31 -23.37 3.77 20.01
C THR A 31 -24.48 3.55 18.98
N LYS A 32 -24.24 3.97 17.72
CA LYS A 32 -25.16 3.82 16.61
C LYS A 32 -24.45 3.10 15.48
N LEU A 33 -25.08 2.07 14.92
CA LEU A 33 -24.58 1.39 13.73
C LEU A 33 -24.83 2.28 12.51
N GLY A 34 -23.77 2.80 11.91
CA GLY A 34 -23.85 3.55 10.66
C GLY A 34 -24.17 2.62 9.49
N ARG A 35 -24.83 3.14 8.45
CA ARG A 35 -25.19 2.40 7.25
C ARG A 35 -24.74 3.17 6.01
N VAL A 36 -24.05 2.49 5.12
CA VAL A 36 -23.63 3.07 3.83
C VAL A 36 -24.84 3.56 3.04
N ASP A 37 -25.92 2.77 3.00
CA ASP A 37 -27.18 3.11 2.29
C ASP A 37 -27.83 4.39 2.82
N HIS A 38 -27.64 4.70 4.11
CA HIS A 38 -28.20 5.89 4.74
C HIS A 38 -27.20 7.06 4.76
N ARG A 39 -25.98 6.88 4.22
CA ARG A 39 -24.91 7.89 4.17
C ARG A 39 -24.49 8.41 5.55
N ASP A 40 -24.69 7.61 6.61
CA ASP A 40 -24.37 7.95 7.99
C ASP A 40 -23.26 7.06 8.59
N SER A 41 -22.44 6.42 7.74
CA SER A 41 -21.24 5.66 8.13
C SER A 41 -20.25 6.56 8.87
N PHE A 42 -19.67 6.05 9.96
CA PHE A 42 -18.67 6.73 10.78
C PHE A 42 -17.35 6.95 10.02
N LEU A 43 -17.01 6.02 9.12
CA LEU A 43 -15.76 6.05 8.37
C LEU A 43 -15.86 6.82 7.05
N ASP A 44 -16.99 6.80 6.34
CA ASP A 44 -17.13 7.50 5.06
C ASP A 44 -17.39 8.99 5.29
N THR A 45 -16.33 9.80 5.28
CA THR A 45 -16.37 11.22 5.63
C THR A 45 -16.37 12.14 4.43
N PHE A 46 -15.82 11.72 3.29
CA PHE A 46 -15.78 12.49 2.06
C PHE A 46 -17.12 12.44 1.32
N SER A 47 -17.56 13.58 0.76
CA SER A 47 -18.88 13.69 0.11
C SER A 47 -19.09 12.68 -1.00
N LEU A 48 -18.09 12.49 -1.87
CA LEU A 48 -18.13 11.52 -2.95
C LEU A 48 -18.15 10.06 -2.48
N GLU A 49 -17.50 9.73 -1.35
CA GLU A 49 -17.59 8.39 -0.76
C GLU A 49 -19.03 8.08 -0.36
N ARG A 50 -19.71 9.04 0.29
CA ARG A 50 -21.11 8.91 0.71
C ARG A 50 -22.08 8.84 -0.48
N ASP A 51 -21.81 9.62 -1.53
CA ASP A 51 -22.68 9.66 -2.72
C ASP A 51 -22.57 8.41 -3.57
N ARG A 52 -21.40 7.82 -3.66
CA ARG A 52 -21.12 6.63 -4.44
C ARG A 52 -21.13 5.32 -3.66
N GLY A 53 -21.10 5.38 -2.32
CA GLY A 53 -21.02 4.21 -1.47
C GLY A 53 -19.68 3.45 -1.59
N ILE A 54 -18.60 4.13 -1.99
CA ILE A 54 -17.26 3.53 -2.12
C ILE A 54 -16.26 4.28 -1.23
N THR A 55 -15.34 3.56 -0.61
CA THR A 55 -14.21 4.14 0.10
C THR A 55 -13.12 4.55 -0.90
N ILE A 56 -12.70 5.80 -0.87
CA ILE A 56 -11.69 6.38 -1.76
C ILE A 56 -10.35 6.49 -1.02
N PHE A 57 -10.37 6.99 0.22
CA PHE A 57 -9.18 7.19 1.04
C PHE A 57 -9.14 6.22 2.20
N SER A 58 -7.94 5.76 2.54
CA SER A 58 -7.74 4.96 3.76
C SER A 58 -8.09 5.78 4.99
N LYS A 59 -8.95 5.23 5.84
CA LYS A 59 -9.42 5.84 7.08
C LYS A 59 -8.94 5.03 8.28
N GLN A 60 -8.74 5.71 9.39
CA GLN A 60 -8.33 5.13 10.65
C GLN A 60 -9.46 5.20 11.68
N ALA A 61 -9.70 4.10 12.39
CA ALA A 61 -10.53 4.07 13.57
C ALA A 61 -9.84 3.29 14.69
N VAL A 62 -9.93 3.78 15.92
CA VAL A 62 -9.39 3.09 17.09
C VAL A 62 -10.54 2.36 17.79
N MET A 63 -10.37 1.06 17.99
CA MET A 63 -11.34 0.18 18.62
C MET A 63 -10.69 -0.53 19.80
N LYS A 64 -11.28 -0.42 20.98
CA LYS A 64 -10.84 -1.15 22.18
C LYS A 64 -11.76 -2.33 22.42
N TYR A 65 -11.17 -3.49 22.56
CA TYR A 65 -11.91 -4.70 22.89
C TYR A 65 -11.09 -5.59 23.84
N ASN A 66 -11.65 -5.94 24.99
CA ASN A 66 -10.95 -6.64 26.07
C ASN A 66 -9.61 -5.94 26.44
N ASN A 67 -8.48 -6.63 26.28
CA ASN A 67 -7.14 -6.07 26.55
C ASN A 67 -6.38 -5.70 25.27
N THR A 68 -7.09 -5.52 24.15
CA THR A 68 -6.51 -5.18 22.84
C THR A 68 -7.07 -3.85 22.35
N GLU A 69 -6.16 -2.99 21.87
CA GLU A 69 -6.46 -1.79 21.11
C GLU A 69 -6.19 -2.11 19.63
N PHE A 70 -7.26 -2.23 18.86
CA PHE A 70 -7.17 -2.38 17.42
C PHE A 70 -7.21 -1.02 16.75
N THR A 71 -6.23 -0.74 15.90
CA THR A 71 -6.31 0.36 14.95
C THR A 71 -6.79 -0.21 13.63
N LEU A 72 -8.07 0.00 13.31
CA LEU A 72 -8.65 -0.39 12.04
C LEU A 72 -8.23 0.61 10.96
N LEU A 73 -7.67 0.12 9.88
CA LEU A 73 -7.36 0.88 8.68
C LEU A 73 -8.30 0.41 7.56
N ASP A 74 -9.36 1.18 7.33
CA ASP A 74 -10.32 0.92 6.26
C ASP A 74 -9.69 1.35 4.94
N THR A 75 -9.49 0.42 4.01
CA THR A 75 -8.81 0.68 2.73
C THR A 75 -9.81 0.77 1.58
N PRO A 76 -9.47 1.48 0.49
CA PRO A 76 -10.31 1.47 -0.70
C PRO A 76 -10.53 0.05 -1.24
N GLY A 77 -11.78 -0.24 -1.64
CA GLY A 77 -12.15 -1.53 -2.24
C GLY A 77 -12.15 -1.52 -3.78
N HIS A 78 -12.09 -0.34 -4.40
CA HIS A 78 -12.11 -0.20 -5.85
C HIS A 78 -10.70 -0.31 -6.46
N VAL A 79 -10.60 -0.94 -7.62
CA VAL A 79 -9.33 -1.19 -8.32
C VAL A 79 -8.55 0.10 -8.59
N ASP A 80 -9.23 1.19 -8.95
CA ASP A 80 -8.61 2.49 -9.23
C ASP A 80 -7.85 3.07 -8.04
N PHE A 81 -8.19 2.67 -6.82
CA PHE A 81 -7.54 3.12 -5.58
C PHE A 81 -6.67 2.05 -4.93
N SER A 82 -6.33 0.98 -5.65
CA SER A 82 -5.53 -0.13 -5.13
C SER A 82 -4.12 0.30 -4.68
N ALA A 83 -3.59 1.37 -5.25
CA ALA A 83 -2.33 1.96 -4.85
C ALA A 83 -2.35 2.50 -3.41
N GLU A 84 -3.46 3.13 -3.00
CA GLU A 84 -3.68 3.58 -1.61
C GLU A 84 -3.77 2.37 -0.66
N ALA A 85 -4.46 1.30 -1.10
CA ALA A 85 -4.51 0.05 -0.36
C ALA A 85 -3.11 -0.57 -0.20
N GLU A 86 -2.31 -0.63 -1.27
CA GLU A 86 -0.94 -1.17 -1.23
C GLU A 86 -0.04 -0.41 -0.24
N ARG A 87 -0.12 0.92 -0.21
CA ARG A 87 0.62 1.75 0.76
C ARG A 87 0.24 1.42 2.19
N THR A 88 -1.04 1.20 2.45
CA THR A 88 -1.56 0.88 3.79
C THR A 88 -1.08 -0.49 4.27
N LEU A 89 -0.94 -1.50 3.36
CA LEU A 89 -0.47 -2.85 3.72
C LEU A 89 0.88 -2.85 4.47
N GLN A 90 1.72 -1.87 4.20
CA GLN A 90 3.08 -1.80 4.77
C GLN A 90 3.12 -1.52 6.27
N VAL A 91 2.02 -1.08 6.85
CA VAL A 91 1.91 -0.74 8.28
C VAL A 91 0.98 -1.67 9.05
N LEU A 92 0.40 -2.68 8.37
CA LEU A 92 -0.49 -3.64 9.00
C LEU A 92 0.27 -4.71 9.79
N ASP A 93 -0.30 -5.11 10.92
CA ASP A 93 0.09 -6.32 11.63
C ASP A 93 -0.70 -7.53 11.13
N TYR A 94 -1.97 -7.29 10.80
CA TYR A 94 -2.90 -8.27 10.27
C TYR A 94 -3.85 -7.62 9.25
N ALA A 95 -4.44 -8.43 8.40
CA ALA A 95 -5.49 -8.02 7.49
C ALA A 95 -6.78 -8.80 7.74
N ILE A 96 -7.91 -8.17 7.46
CA ILE A 96 -9.21 -8.80 7.32
C ILE A 96 -9.58 -8.71 5.85
N LEU A 97 -9.70 -9.85 5.18
CA LEU A 97 -10.17 -9.93 3.81
C LEU A 97 -11.66 -10.27 3.82
N VAL A 98 -12.47 -9.32 3.36
CA VAL A 98 -13.94 -9.47 3.32
C VAL A 98 -14.34 -10.00 1.95
N ILE A 99 -15.10 -11.09 1.94
CA ILE A 99 -15.58 -11.75 0.72
C ILE A 99 -17.10 -11.85 0.78
N SER A 100 -17.77 -11.59 -0.33
CA SER A 100 -19.22 -11.78 -0.43
C SER A 100 -19.55 -13.27 -0.54
N GLY A 101 -20.47 -13.76 0.28
CA GLY A 101 -20.93 -15.14 0.24
C GLY A 101 -21.69 -15.51 -1.03
N THR A 102 -22.24 -14.52 -1.73
CA THR A 102 -22.95 -14.70 -3.01
C THR A 102 -22.01 -14.67 -4.21
N ASP A 103 -20.98 -13.78 -4.17
CA ASP A 103 -20.11 -13.54 -5.32
C ASP A 103 -18.81 -14.37 -5.27
N GLY A 104 -18.44 -14.86 -4.08
CA GLY A 104 -17.25 -15.67 -3.87
C GLY A 104 -15.94 -14.91 -4.13
N VAL A 105 -14.91 -15.63 -4.58
CA VAL A 105 -13.57 -15.09 -4.85
C VAL A 105 -13.54 -14.38 -6.20
N GLN A 106 -13.40 -13.05 -6.18
CA GLN A 106 -13.34 -12.18 -7.35
C GLN A 106 -11.89 -11.93 -7.81
N SER A 107 -11.70 -11.45 -9.05
CA SER A 107 -10.36 -11.16 -9.60
C SER A 107 -9.57 -10.16 -8.75
N HIS A 108 -10.22 -9.10 -8.26
CA HIS A 108 -9.57 -8.13 -7.37
C HIS A 108 -9.19 -8.74 -6.02
N THR A 109 -10.00 -9.67 -5.48
CA THR A 109 -9.65 -10.44 -4.28
C THR A 109 -8.34 -11.20 -4.46
N CYS A 110 -8.14 -11.81 -5.63
CA CYS A 110 -6.87 -12.48 -5.96
C CYS A 110 -5.69 -11.49 -6.04
N THR A 111 -5.92 -10.27 -6.53
CA THR A 111 -4.89 -9.22 -6.54
C THR A 111 -4.51 -8.80 -5.12
N LEU A 112 -5.49 -8.54 -4.26
CA LEU A 112 -5.27 -8.21 -2.85
C LEU A 112 -4.54 -9.36 -2.11
N TRP A 113 -4.90 -10.61 -2.41
CA TRP A 113 -4.23 -11.79 -1.84
C TRP A 113 -2.75 -11.86 -2.21
N LYS A 114 -2.40 -11.59 -3.48
CA LYS A 114 -1.00 -11.53 -3.94
C LYS A 114 -0.23 -10.41 -3.24
N LEU A 115 -0.84 -9.25 -3.03
CA LEU A 115 -0.23 -8.16 -2.27
C LEU A 115 -0.01 -8.54 -0.81
N LEU A 116 -1.01 -9.14 -0.14
CA LEU A 116 -0.87 -9.65 1.23
C LEU A 116 0.27 -10.67 1.35
N LYS A 117 0.44 -11.52 0.34
CA LYS A 117 1.56 -12.49 0.27
C LYS A 117 2.90 -11.78 0.08
N LYS A 118 2.99 -10.79 -0.82
CA LYS A 118 4.22 -10.01 -1.06
C LYS A 118 4.68 -9.27 0.20
N TYR A 119 3.75 -8.63 0.91
CA TYR A 119 4.05 -7.87 2.13
C TYR A 119 4.08 -8.73 3.40
N ASN A 120 3.91 -10.05 3.26
CA ASN A 120 3.88 -11.02 4.36
C ASN A 120 2.92 -10.65 5.48
N VAL A 121 1.74 -10.10 5.14
CA VAL A 121 0.71 -9.70 6.12
C VAL A 121 -0.18 -10.90 6.44
N PRO A 122 -0.26 -11.37 7.70
CA PRO A 122 -1.20 -12.40 8.13
C PRO A 122 -2.65 -11.97 7.90
N CYS A 123 -3.53 -12.91 7.51
CA CYS A 123 -4.86 -12.58 7.06
C CYS A 123 -5.93 -13.44 7.70
N PHE A 124 -6.99 -12.79 8.19
CA PHE A 124 -8.26 -13.38 8.57
C PHE A 124 -9.28 -13.14 7.45
N ILE A 125 -10.12 -14.10 7.18
CA ILE A 125 -11.14 -14.01 6.12
C ILE A 125 -12.52 -13.95 6.77
N PHE A 126 -13.31 -12.94 6.42
CA PHE A 126 -14.71 -12.83 6.80
C PHE A 126 -15.60 -12.96 5.57
N VAL A 127 -16.32 -14.07 5.47
CA VAL A 127 -17.30 -14.28 4.40
C VAL A 127 -18.61 -13.65 4.84
N ASN A 128 -18.92 -12.52 4.24
CA ASN A 128 -20.05 -11.66 4.55
C ASN A 128 -21.28 -11.98 3.68
N LYS A 129 -22.44 -11.43 4.04
CA LYS A 129 -23.70 -11.59 3.30
C LYS A 129 -24.22 -13.04 3.25
N MET A 130 -23.91 -13.84 4.27
CA MET A 130 -24.38 -15.23 4.35
C MET A 130 -25.90 -15.35 4.59
N ASP A 131 -26.56 -14.22 4.84
CA ASP A 131 -28.02 -14.10 5.00
C ASP A 131 -28.78 -13.92 3.68
N LEU A 132 -28.07 -13.77 2.56
CA LEU A 132 -28.68 -13.61 1.24
C LEU A 132 -28.91 -14.97 0.56
N ASP A 133 -29.98 -15.03 -0.23
CA ASP A 133 -30.27 -16.18 -1.07
C ASP A 133 -29.13 -16.44 -2.06
N GLY A 134 -28.71 -17.69 -2.17
CA GLY A 134 -27.59 -18.11 -3.03
C GLY A 134 -26.21 -18.14 -2.35
N ALA A 135 -26.10 -17.67 -1.10
CA ALA A 135 -24.87 -17.86 -0.32
C ALA A 135 -24.75 -19.31 0.15
N ASP A 136 -23.70 -20.00 -0.28
CA ASP A 136 -23.42 -21.38 0.13
C ASP A 136 -22.01 -21.50 0.73
N LYS A 137 -21.98 -21.85 2.00
CA LYS A 137 -20.74 -21.98 2.79
C LYS A 137 -19.76 -22.98 2.19
N LEU A 138 -20.24 -24.13 1.73
CA LEU A 138 -19.37 -25.20 1.18
C LEU A 138 -18.75 -24.77 -0.14
N SER A 139 -19.55 -24.16 -1.02
CA SER A 139 -19.09 -23.63 -2.29
C SER A 139 -18.04 -22.53 -2.10
N VAL A 140 -18.28 -21.58 -1.18
CA VAL A 140 -17.32 -20.49 -0.92
C VAL A 140 -16.04 -21.03 -0.29
N MET A 141 -16.10 -21.99 0.66
CA MET A 141 -14.90 -22.64 1.21
C MET A 141 -14.06 -23.33 0.13
N ALA A 142 -14.69 -24.02 -0.82
CA ALA A 142 -13.99 -24.63 -1.93
C ALA A 142 -13.29 -23.56 -2.81
N GLN A 143 -13.96 -22.45 -3.10
CA GLN A 143 -13.38 -21.33 -3.84
C GLN A 143 -12.21 -20.67 -3.08
N LEU A 144 -12.30 -20.50 -1.76
CA LEU A 144 -11.21 -19.95 -0.94
C LEU A 144 -9.97 -20.83 -1.03
N ARG A 145 -10.15 -22.17 -0.88
CA ARG A 145 -9.04 -23.14 -0.94
C ARG A 145 -8.41 -23.21 -2.32
N THR A 146 -9.18 -23.18 -3.38
CA THR A 146 -8.65 -23.27 -4.76
C THR A 146 -8.16 -21.94 -5.30
N GLY A 147 -8.80 -20.84 -4.94
CA GLY A 147 -8.51 -19.50 -5.49
C GLY A 147 -7.49 -18.69 -4.69
N LEU A 148 -7.36 -18.92 -3.38
CA LEU A 148 -6.45 -18.19 -2.51
C LEU A 148 -5.36 -19.09 -1.93
N ASP A 149 -5.73 -20.02 -1.04
CA ASP A 149 -4.78 -20.93 -0.38
C ASP A 149 -5.50 -22.16 0.19
N GLU A 150 -4.92 -23.34 0.01
CA GLU A 150 -5.47 -24.61 0.53
C GLU A 150 -5.62 -24.62 2.05
N ASN A 151 -4.82 -23.82 2.76
CA ASN A 151 -4.81 -23.69 4.20
C ASN A 151 -5.86 -22.69 4.75
N CYS A 152 -6.90 -22.39 3.96
CA CYS A 152 -8.09 -21.72 4.45
C CYS A 152 -8.89 -22.68 5.33
N VAL A 153 -9.07 -22.34 6.63
CA VAL A 153 -9.70 -23.19 7.64
C VAL A 153 -10.95 -22.48 8.22
N ASP A 154 -12.03 -23.22 8.34
CA ASP A 154 -13.27 -22.73 8.94
C ASP A 154 -13.18 -22.69 10.47
N PHE A 155 -13.21 -21.48 11.04
CA PHE A 155 -13.14 -21.20 12.48
C PHE A 155 -14.53 -21.02 13.14
N THR A 156 -15.62 -21.37 12.46
CA THR A 156 -16.97 -21.23 13.04
C THR A 156 -17.13 -22.11 14.27
N TYR A 157 -16.51 -23.31 14.29
CA TYR A 157 -16.60 -24.27 15.39
C TYR A 157 -15.21 -24.78 15.80
N PRO A 158 -14.41 -23.98 16.52
CA PRO A 158 -12.99 -24.27 16.79
C PRO A 158 -12.75 -25.42 17.77
N ASN A 159 -13.80 -26.00 18.36
CA ASN A 159 -13.70 -27.12 19.31
C ASN A 159 -14.11 -28.49 18.72
N SER A 160 -14.43 -28.55 17.43
CA SER A 160 -14.78 -29.81 16.77
C SER A 160 -13.54 -30.62 16.41
N ASP A 161 -13.66 -31.96 16.39
CA ASP A 161 -12.56 -32.83 16.00
C ASP A 161 -12.11 -32.56 14.56
N GLY A 162 -13.02 -32.36 13.62
CA GLY A 162 -12.70 -31.99 12.25
C GLY A 162 -12.00 -30.65 12.11
N PHE A 163 -12.16 -29.71 13.06
CA PHE A 163 -11.39 -28.48 13.11
C PHE A 163 -9.91 -28.74 13.45
N ARG A 164 -9.66 -29.58 14.49
CA ARG A 164 -8.29 -29.92 14.90
C ARG A 164 -7.51 -30.60 13.77
N GLU A 165 -8.14 -31.54 13.09
CA GLU A 165 -7.55 -32.19 11.92
C GLU A 165 -7.24 -31.17 10.78
N SER A 166 -8.20 -30.29 10.48
CA SER A 166 -8.05 -29.26 9.46
C SER A 166 -6.90 -28.30 9.76
N VAL A 167 -6.67 -27.97 11.03
CA VAL A 167 -5.55 -27.12 11.47
C VAL A 167 -4.24 -27.90 11.44
N ALA A 168 -4.24 -29.15 11.88
CA ALA A 168 -3.03 -29.97 11.94
C ALA A 168 -2.40 -30.19 10.56
N VAL A 169 -3.20 -30.41 9.55
CA VAL A 169 -2.74 -30.63 8.16
C VAL A 169 -2.04 -29.39 7.55
N CYS A 170 -2.30 -28.20 8.07
CA CYS A 170 -1.74 -26.95 7.52
C CYS A 170 -0.25 -26.74 7.85
N ASP A 171 0.30 -27.40 8.87
CA ASP A 171 1.71 -27.25 9.27
C ASP A 171 2.28 -28.58 9.78
N GLU A 172 3.44 -29.00 9.25
CA GLU A 172 4.08 -30.27 9.60
C GLU A 172 4.34 -30.41 11.11
N LYS A 173 4.75 -29.33 11.79
CA LYS A 173 5.03 -29.38 13.24
C LYS A 173 3.75 -29.55 14.06
N ILE A 174 2.66 -28.90 13.63
CA ILE A 174 1.36 -29.05 14.28
C ILE A 174 0.83 -30.47 14.06
N LEU A 175 1.03 -31.03 12.86
CA LEU A 175 0.62 -32.38 12.49
C LEU A 175 1.37 -33.43 13.33
N GLU A 176 2.69 -33.34 13.46
CA GLU A 176 3.50 -34.23 14.29
C GLU A 176 3.00 -34.20 15.75
N LYS A 177 2.82 -33.01 16.32
CA LYS A 177 2.31 -32.83 17.68
C LYS A 177 0.89 -33.38 17.87
N TYR A 178 0.02 -33.20 16.86
CA TYR A 178 -1.34 -33.73 16.87
C TYR A 178 -1.36 -35.26 16.91
N TYR A 179 -0.48 -35.91 16.13
CA TYR A 179 -0.34 -37.37 16.19
C TYR A 179 0.15 -37.91 17.54
N GLU A 180 0.98 -37.12 18.25
CA GLU A 180 1.50 -37.51 19.56
C GLU A 180 0.52 -37.27 20.70
N THR A 181 -0.25 -36.15 20.66
CA THR A 181 -1.02 -35.66 21.81
C THR A 181 -2.53 -35.62 21.60
N ASP A 182 -3.01 -35.89 20.38
CA ASP A 182 -4.43 -35.73 19.96
C ASP A 182 -4.99 -34.32 20.25
N SER A 183 -4.10 -33.33 20.30
CA SER A 183 -4.44 -31.96 20.64
C SER A 183 -3.68 -30.94 19.81
N VAL A 184 -4.31 -29.77 19.59
CA VAL A 184 -3.67 -28.63 18.94
C VAL A 184 -3.72 -27.45 19.92
N GLU A 185 -2.56 -26.92 20.23
CA GLU A 185 -2.48 -25.79 21.16
C GLU A 185 -2.79 -24.45 20.46
N LYS A 186 -3.40 -23.55 21.20
CA LYS A 186 -3.69 -22.18 20.72
C LYS A 186 -2.42 -21.44 20.29
N THR A 187 -1.31 -21.64 20.98
CA THR A 187 -0.01 -21.04 20.67
C THR A 187 0.49 -21.46 19.30
N ASP A 188 0.29 -22.73 18.94
CA ASP A 188 0.70 -23.28 17.64
C ASP A 188 -0.15 -22.68 16.51
N ILE A 189 -1.48 -22.62 16.71
CA ILE A 189 -2.40 -21.97 15.77
C ILE A 189 -2.03 -20.50 15.57
N THR A 190 -1.81 -19.77 16.66
CA THR A 190 -1.45 -18.34 16.60
C THR A 190 -0.13 -18.12 15.85
N GLY A 191 0.86 -18.98 16.09
CA GLY A 191 2.13 -18.96 15.36
C GLY A 191 1.95 -19.21 13.88
N ALA A 192 1.19 -20.23 13.52
CA ALA A 192 0.90 -20.59 12.13
C ALA A 192 0.11 -19.51 11.39
N ILE A 193 -0.83 -18.84 12.04
CA ILE A 193 -1.52 -17.65 11.47
C ILE A 193 -0.52 -16.53 11.20
N LYS A 194 0.35 -16.21 12.18
CA LYS A 194 1.38 -15.19 12.05
C LYS A 194 2.36 -15.47 10.91
N GLU A 195 2.71 -16.74 10.70
CA GLU A 195 3.59 -17.22 9.63
C GLU A 195 2.87 -17.39 8.29
N ARG A 196 1.57 -17.06 8.20
CA ARG A 196 0.74 -17.24 7.00
C ARG A 196 0.63 -18.70 6.52
N LYS A 197 0.62 -19.64 7.46
CA LYS A 197 0.40 -21.06 7.20
C LYS A 197 -1.06 -21.48 7.42
N ILE A 198 -1.82 -20.69 8.17
CA ILE A 198 -3.26 -20.89 8.40
C ILE A 198 -3.97 -19.57 8.16
N PHE A 199 -5.11 -19.65 7.46
CA PHE A 199 -5.97 -18.50 7.18
C PHE A 199 -7.37 -18.75 7.76
N PRO A 200 -7.65 -18.17 8.95
CA PRO A 200 -8.93 -18.34 9.61
C PRO A 200 -10.08 -17.75 8.78
N CYS A 201 -11.10 -18.56 8.51
CA CYS A 201 -12.32 -18.16 7.80
C CYS A 201 -13.52 -18.17 8.76
N MET A 202 -14.27 -17.08 8.77
CA MET A 202 -15.53 -16.94 9.49
C MET A 202 -16.65 -16.54 8.55
N PHE A 203 -17.86 -16.97 8.85
CA PHE A 203 -19.05 -16.76 8.04
C PHE A 203 -20.07 -15.96 8.81
N GLY A 204 -20.74 -15.00 8.15
CA GLY A 204 -21.74 -14.19 8.83
C GLY A 204 -22.40 -13.13 7.96
N SER A 205 -23.11 -12.23 8.61
CA SER A 205 -23.73 -11.06 8.01
C SER A 205 -23.40 -9.81 8.84
N ALA A 206 -22.54 -8.97 8.32
CA ALA A 206 -22.19 -7.72 8.99
C ALA A 206 -23.42 -6.82 9.20
N LEU A 207 -24.34 -6.80 8.21
CA LEU A 207 -25.57 -6.01 8.30
C LEU A 207 -26.50 -6.46 9.43
N LYS A 208 -26.59 -7.78 9.67
CA LYS A 208 -27.40 -8.38 10.74
C LYS A 208 -26.62 -8.62 12.03
N LEU A 209 -25.34 -8.25 12.06
CA LEU A 209 -24.41 -8.50 13.18
C LEU A 209 -24.19 -10.00 13.47
N ASP A 210 -24.57 -10.87 12.55
CA ASP A 210 -24.38 -12.32 12.68
C ASP A 210 -22.90 -12.68 12.45
N GLY A 211 -22.33 -13.49 13.34
CA GLY A 211 -20.92 -13.88 13.31
C GLY A 211 -19.91 -12.79 13.69
N VAL A 212 -20.31 -11.51 13.73
CA VAL A 212 -19.39 -10.37 13.93
C VAL A 212 -18.72 -10.41 15.30
N LYS A 213 -19.49 -10.69 16.38
CA LYS A 213 -18.93 -10.79 17.74
C LYS A 213 -18.00 -11.99 17.89
N ALA A 214 -18.34 -13.12 17.27
CA ALA A 214 -17.47 -14.30 17.25
C ALA A 214 -16.17 -14.01 16.49
N PHE A 215 -16.24 -13.28 15.36
CA PHE A 215 -15.08 -12.85 14.62
C PHE A 215 -14.20 -11.86 15.39
N LEU A 216 -14.78 -10.93 16.14
CA LEU A 216 -14.05 -10.02 17.01
C LEU A 216 -13.31 -10.77 18.14
N ASN A 217 -13.96 -11.79 18.74
CA ASN A 217 -13.30 -12.67 19.70
C ASN A 217 -12.12 -13.43 19.05
N LEU A 218 -12.32 -13.95 17.84
CA LEU A 218 -11.27 -14.62 17.07
C LEU A 218 -10.05 -13.71 16.84
N LEU A 219 -10.28 -12.45 16.45
CA LEU A 219 -9.22 -11.46 16.30
C LEU A 219 -8.48 -11.20 17.61
N ASP A 220 -9.22 -10.97 18.71
CA ASP A 220 -8.60 -10.71 20.02
C ASP A 220 -7.79 -11.92 20.51
N GLU A 221 -8.28 -13.11 20.24
CA GLU A 221 -7.71 -14.37 20.69
C GLU A 221 -6.45 -14.79 19.93
N TYR A 222 -6.44 -14.65 18.60
CA TYR A 222 -5.39 -15.19 17.74
C TYR A 222 -4.44 -14.15 17.14
N THR A 223 -4.57 -12.88 17.53
CA THR A 223 -3.57 -11.86 17.15
C THR A 223 -2.53 -11.68 18.25
N VAL A 224 -1.27 -11.48 17.84
CA VAL A 224 -0.14 -11.21 18.75
C VAL A 224 0.52 -9.90 18.33
N MET A 225 0.78 -9.05 19.32
CA MET A 225 1.52 -7.82 19.07
C MET A 225 2.93 -8.14 18.57
N PRO A 226 3.41 -7.50 17.50
CA PRO A 226 4.79 -7.63 17.07
C PRO A 226 5.78 -7.26 18.17
N SER A 227 6.96 -7.87 18.13
CA SER A 227 8.06 -7.46 18.98
C SER A 227 8.73 -6.23 18.38
N TYR A 228 8.78 -5.15 19.12
CA TYR A 228 9.38 -3.89 18.69
C TYR A 228 10.72 -3.66 19.40
N GLY A 229 11.71 -3.12 18.67
CA GLY A 229 12.99 -2.70 19.23
C GLY A 229 12.85 -1.48 20.16
N ALA A 230 13.90 -1.22 20.94
CA ALA A 230 13.96 -0.05 21.83
C ALA A 230 14.29 1.26 21.10
N GLU A 231 14.98 1.19 19.96
CA GLU A 231 15.33 2.34 19.14
C GLU A 231 14.13 2.84 18.34
N PHE A 232 14.07 4.16 18.12
CA PHE A 232 13.00 4.76 17.34
C PHE A 232 12.99 4.24 15.90
N GLY A 233 11.82 3.80 15.47
CA GLY A 233 11.52 3.45 14.10
C GLY A 233 10.08 3.82 13.75
N ALA A 234 9.85 4.32 12.54
CA ALA A 234 8.51 4.59 12.05
C ALA A 234 8.40 4.37 10.54
N LYS A 235 7.22 3.92 10.10
CA LYS A 235 6.90 3.70 8.68
C LYS A 235 5.82 4.67 8.25
N VAL A 236 6.14 5.53 7.27
CA VAL A 236 5.19 6.48 6.68
C VAL A 236 4.37 5.76 5.60
N TYR A 237 3.04 5.83 5.68
CA TYR A 237 2.17 5.18 4.69
C TYR A 237 1.25 6.14 3.94
N LYS A 238 1.01 7.35 4.49
CA LYS A 238 0.10 8.31 3.88
C LYS A 238 0.52 9.74 4.23
N ILE A 239 0.37 10.62 3.25
CA ILE A 239 0.45 12.07 3.42
C ILE A 239 -0.93 12.63 3.12
N ALA A 240 -1.38 13.61 3.90
CA ALA A 240 -2.63 14.33 3.67
C ALA A 240 -2.52 15.76 4.18
N GLU A 241 -3.54 16.58 3.93
CA GLU A 241 -3.70 17.90 4.51
C GLU A 241 -4.94 17.94 5.40
N ASP A 242 -4.87 18.67 6.52
CA ASP A 242 -6.05 18.93 7.34
C ASP A 242 -6.86 20.10 6.78
N ASN A 243 -8.05 20.34 7.32
CA ASN A 243 -8.94 21.42 6.87
C ASN A 243 -8.35 22.84 7.01
N GLN A 244 -7.20 22.96 7.67
CA GLN A 244 -6.45 24.23 7.83
C GLN A 244 -5.26 24.33 6.86
N GLY A 245 -5.07 23.33 5.97
CA GLY A 245 -3.94 23.24 5.05
C GLY A 245 -2.64 22.78 5.72
N ASN A 246 -2.69 22.25 6.95
CA ASN A 246 -1.48 21.69 7.57
C ASN A 246 -1.22 20.31 7.02
N ARG A 247 0.04 20.06 6.62
CA ARG A 247 0.50 18.74 6.22
C ARG A 247 0.43 17.76 7.39
N LEU A 248 -0.14 16.60 7.13
CA LEU A 248 -0.22 15.46 8.02
C LEU A 248 0.62 14.32 7.45
N THR A 249 1.59 13.84 8.22
CA THR A 249 2.35 12.63 7.90
C THR A 249 1.82 11.48 8.74
N PHE A 250 1.10 10.56 8.12
CA PHE A 250 0.58 9.36 8.77
C PHE A 250 1.64 8.28 8.80
N MET A 251 1.91 7.74 9.99
CA MET A 251 2.92 6.73 10.19
C MET A 251 2.53 5.74 11.30
N LYS A 252 3.13 4.56 11.26
CA LYS A 252 3.13 3.61 12.36
C LYS A 252 4.49 3.64 13.04
N ILE A 253 4.49 3.72 14.35
CA ILE A 253 5.71 3.61 15.15
C ILE A 253 6.09 2.12 15.25
N THR A 254 7.25 1.75 14.71
CA THR A 254 7.76 0.37 14.62
C THR A 254 8.89 0.07 15.58
N GLY A 255 9.31 1.06 16.39
CA GLY A 255 10.31 0.90 17.44
C GLY A 255 10.32 2.09 18.38
N GLY A 256 10.71 1.89 19.63
CA GLY A 256 10.82 2.95 20.64
C GLY A 256 9.54 3.77 20.81
N SER A 257 9.69 5.08 20.81
CA SER A 257 8.58 6.05 20.88
C SER A 257 8.94 7.35 20.17
N LEU A 258 7.93 8.13 19.81
CA LEU A 258 8.05 9.46 19.23
C LEU A 258 7.39 10.48 20.14
N LYS A 259 8.10 11.57 20.48
CA LYS A 259 7.60 12.63 21.34
C LYS A 259 7.35 13.91 20.58
N VAL A 260 6.40 14.71 21.07
CA VAL A 260 6.22 16.08 20.61
C VAL A 260 7.50 16.87 20.87
N ARG A 261 7.88 17.70 19.90
CA ARG A 261 9.12 18.48 19.86
C ARG A 261 10.39 17.68 19.57
N GLU A 262 10.30 16.39 19.35
CA GLU A 262 11.43 15.58 18.89
C GLU A 262 11.84 16.02 17.46
N ILE A 263 13.14 15.93 17.20
CA ILE A 263 13.72 16.31 15.92
C ILE A 263 13.91 15.05 15.10
N LEU A 264 13.32 15.01 13.92
CA LEU A 264 13.48 13.91 12.97
C LEU A 264 14.32 14.36 11.77
N GLN A 265 15.14 13.45 11.28
CA GLN A 265 16.00 13.66 10.12
C GLN A 265 15.85 12.47 9.18
N SER A 266 15.87 12.73 7.87
CA SER A 266 15.93 11.70 6.84
C SER A 266 17.38 11.44 6.44
N GLU A 267 17.71 10.19 6.09
CA GLU A 267 19.00 9.87 5.47
C GLU A 267 19.26 10.64 4.16
N LYS A 268 18.18 11.00 3.46
CA LYS A 268 18.23 11.71 2.15
C LYS A 268 18.34 13.23 2.30
N ASN A 269 18.01 13.79 3.43
CA ASN A 269 17.90 15.23 3.62
C ASN A 269 18.62 15.65 4.90
N THR A 270 19.57 16.57 4.78
CA THR A 270 20.36 17.08 5.92
C THR A 270 19.55 18.00 6.85
N ASN A 271 18.35 18.41 6.43
CA ASN A 271 17.47 19.25 7.22
C ASN A 271 16.76 18.42 8.29
N ALA A 272 16.97 18.81 9.54
CA ALA A 272 16.29 18.24 10.69
C ALA A 272 15.01 19.06 10.96
N GLU A 273 13.87 18.41 11.06
CA GLU A 273 12.58 19.04 11.30
C GLU A 273 11.97 18.57 12.62
N LYS A 274 11.18 19.44 13.23
CA LYS A 274 10.61 19.23 14.56
C LYS A 274 9.17 18.76 14.47
N VAL A 275 8.84 17.72 15.22
CA VAL A 275 7.45 17.26 15.42
C VAL A 275 6.67 18.30 16.21
N ASN A 276 5.66 18.92 15.63
CA ASN A 276 4.84 19.92 16.28
C ASN A 276 3.72 19.32 17.11
N ARG A 277 2.99 18.34 16.55
CA ARG A 277 1.88 17.64 17.22
C ARG A 277 1.82 16.19 16.76
N ILE A 278 1.33 15.33 17.65
CA ILE A 278 1.01 13.94 17.35
C ILE A 278 -0.48 13.76 17.55
N ARG A 279 -1.19 13.23 16.55
CA ARG A 279 -2.62 13.02 16.52
C ARG A 279 -2.96 11.56 16.27
N ILE A 280 -3.81 10.97 17.08
CA ILE A 280 -4.38 9.64 16.85
C ILE A 280 -5.81 9.84 16.35
N TYR A 281 -6.06 9.46 15.11
CA TYR A 281 -7.35 9.62 14.46
C TYR A 281 -8.29 8.47 14.76
N SER A 282 -9.61 8.77 14.86
CA SER A 282 -10.69 7.80 14.86
C SER A 282 -11.88 8.41 14.11
N GLY A 283 -12.05 8.04 12.85
CA GLY A 283 -12.90 8.75 11.90
C GLY A 283 -12.41 10.19 11.66
N GLU A 284 -13.31 11.17 11.71
CA GLU A 284 -12.95 12.60 11.56
C GLU A 284 -12.28 13.20 12.81
N LYS A 285 -12.48 12.58 13.96
CA LYS A 285 -11.96 13.07 15.24
C LYS A 285 -10.55 12.59 15.49
N PHE A 286 -9.79 13.38 16.21
CA PHE A 286 -8.48 12.96 16.68
C PHE A 286 -8.27 13.32 18.16
N THR A 287 -7.39 12.56 18.79
CA THR A 287 -6.84 12.85 20.12
C THR A 287 -5.40 13.27 19.97
N ALA A 288 -5.03 14.43 20.51
CA ALA A 288 -3.64 14.85 20.57
C ALA A 288 -2.95 14.13 21.74
N VAL A 289 -1.73 13.66 21.49
CA VAL A 289 -0.90 12.96 22.50
C VAL A 289 0.49 13.56 22.51
N GLU A 290 1.14 13.52 23.67
CA GLU A 290 2.53 14.01 23.84
C GLU A 290 3.56 12.98 23.37
N GLU A 291 3.18 11.70 23.38
CA GLU A 291 4.06 10.58 23.01
C GLU A 291 3.27 9.49 22.31
N ALA A 292 3.82 8.95 21.22
CA ALA A 292 3.34 7.77 20.54
C ALA A 292 4.36 6.64 20.67
N VAL A 293 3.97 5.53 21.30
CA VAL A 293 4.83 4.35 21.52
C VAL A 293 4.72 3.36 20.36
N ALA A 294 5.65 2.44 20.24
CA ALA A 294 5.67 1.38 19.25
C ALA A 294 4.31 0.64 19.17
N GLY A 295 3.88 0.34 17.95
CA GLY A 295 2.56 -0.22 17.62
C GLY A 295 1.46 0.83 17.41
N THR A 296 1.71 2.10 17.71
CA THR A 296 0.72 3.19 17.50
C THR A 296 0.76 3.65 16.06
N VAL A 297 -0.43 3.79 15.46
CA VAL A 297 -0.62 4.49 14.18
C VAL A 297 -1.07 5.90 14.49
N CYS A 298 -0.34 6.90 13.99
CA CYS A 298 -0.60 8.31 14.27
C CYS A 298 -0.31 9.19 13.06
N ALA A 299 -0.80 10.43 13.11
CA ALA A 299 -0.43 11.49 12.18
C ALA A 299 0.38 12.56 12.91
N VAL A 300 1.46 13.02 12.30
CA VAL A 300 2.31 14.08 12.85
C VAL A 300 2.27 15.31 11.96
N THR A 301 2.42 16.50 12.59
CA THR A 301 2.58 17.78 11.91
C THR A 301 3.97 18.34 12.16
N GLY A 302 4.45 19.20 11.26
CA GLY A 302 5.76 19.86 11.38
C GLY A 302 6.88 19.17 10.56
N ILE A 303 6.56 18.09 9.85
CA ILE A 303 7.51 17.34 9.01
C ILE A 303 7.09 17.49 7.54
N THR A 304 8.01 17.92 6.68
CA THR A 304 7.78 18.18 5.25
C THR A 304 8.60 17.28 4.33
N PHE A 305 9.72 16.74 4.80
CA PHE A 305 10.66 15.97 4.00
C PHE A 305 10.23 14.52 3.69
N THR A 306 9.16 14.05 4.32
CA THR A 306 8.70 12.66 4.20
C THR A 306 7.82 12.44 2.99
N SER A 307 7.88 11.23 2.43
CA SER A 307 6.98 10.72 1.40
C SER A 307 6.34 9.41 1.86
N SER A 308 5.21 9.04 1.24
CA SER A 308 4.61 7.73 1.51
C SER A 308 5.57 6.60 1.12
N GLY A 309 5.79 5.66 2.04
CA GLY A 309 6.75 4.58 1.92
C GLY A 309 8.11 4.85 2.57
N ASP A 310 8.36 6.04 3.09
CA ASP A 310 9.62 6.32 3.80
C ASP A 310 9.66 5.61 5.15
N GLY A 311 10.86 5.14 5.50
CA GLY A 311 11.22 4.70 6.85
C GLY A 311 11.96 5.81 7.59
N LEU A 312 11.70 5.91 8.88
CA LEU A 312 12.36 6.86 9.79
C LEU A 312 13.07 6.10 10.92
N GLY A 313 14.17 6.64 11.41
CA GLY A 313 14.99 5.99 12.42
C GLY A 313 15.60 4.68 11.91
N VAL A 314 15.37 3.58 12.62
CA VAL A 314 15.89 2.25 12.22
C VAL A 314 15.09 1.58 11.11
N GLU A 315 13.94 2.17 10.71
CA GLU A 315 13.07 1.61 9.69
C GLU A 315 13.59 1.92 8.28
N LYS A 316 13.55 0.94 7.39
CA LYS A 316 14.00 1.11 6.01
C LYS A 316 12.88 1.64 5.12
N ASN A 317 13.28 2.36 4.06
CA ASN A 317 12.33 2.76 3.01
C ASN A 317 11.68 1.54 2.35
N SER A 318 10.43 1.69 1.95
CA SER A 318 9.72 0.68 1.17
C SER A 318 10.35 0.51 -0.20
N GLY A 319 10.23 -0.69 -0.75
CA GLY A 319 10.55 -0.94 -2.15
C GLY A 319 9.56 -0.27 -3.11
N VAL A 320 9.81 -0.44 -4.40
CA VAL A 320 8.92 0.05 -5.46
C VAL A 320 7.55 -0.62 -5.33
N PRO A 321 6.44 0.15 -5.41
CA PRO A 321 5.09 -0.42 -5.44
C PRO A 321 4.92 -1.43 -6.58
N VAL A 322 4.03 -2.42 -6.40
CA VAL A 322 3.67 -3.38 -7.46
C VAL A 322 2.68 -2.77 -8.43
N LEU A 323 1.75 -2.01 -7.86
CA LEU A 323 0.67 -1.41 -8.62
C LEU A 323 1.12 -0.06 -9.15
N GLU A 324 1.28 0.04 -10.46
CA GLU A 324 1.64 1.27 -11.15
C GLU A 324 0.47 1.74 -12.02
N PRO A 325 0.22 3.04 -12.11
CA PRO A 325 -0.74 3.60 -13.05
C PRO A 325 -0.41 3.23 -14.50
N VAL A 326 -1.43 2.85 -15.24
CA VAL A 326 -1.30 2.39 -16.65
C VAL A 326 -1.85 3.40 -17.66
N LEU A 327 -2.53 4.44 -17.19
CA LEU A 327 -3.17 5.46 -18.03
C LEU A 327 -2.51 6.81 -17.81
N THR A 328 -2.30 7.56 -18.88
CA THR A 328 -1.83 8.95 -18.85
C THR A 328 -2.91 9.85 -19.44
N TYR A 329 -3.20 10.93 -18.73
CA TYR A 329 -4.16 11.94 -19.14
C TYR A 329 -3.49 13.30 -19.22
N LYS A 330 -3.85 14.09 -20.25
CA LYS A 330 -3.54 15.52 -20.30
C LYS A 330 -4.55 16.25 -19.44
N VAL A 331 -4.09 17.19 -18.62
CA VAL A 331 -4.94 18.10 -17.86
C VAL A 331 -5.26 19.30 -18.75
N GLU A 332 -6.53 19.52 -18.98
CA GLU A 332 -7.05 20.65 -19.73
C GLU A 332 -7.57 21.68 -18.73
N LEU A 333 -7.03 22.90 -18.84
CA LEU A 333 -7.35 24.01 -17.96
C LEU A 333 -8.39 24.92 -18.60
N ASP A 334 -9.30 25.47 -17.81
CA ASP A 334 -10.23 26.48 -18.27
C ASP A 334 -9.49 27.77 -18.68
N ASP A 335 -10.10 28.51 -19.60
CA ASP A 335 -9.58 29.81 -20.06
C ASP A 335 -9.31 30.76 -18.88
N GLY A 336 -8.08 31.27 -18.81
CA GLY A 336 -7.61 32.19 -17.76
C GLY A 336 -6.90 31.52 -16.59
N THR A 337 -6.83 30.20 -16.53
CA THR A 337 -6.02 29.50 -15.52
C THR A 337 -4.57 29.40 -15.95
N ASP A 338 -3.66 30.00 -15.18
CA ASP A 338 -2.22 29.92 -15.47
C ASP A 338 -1.68 28.51 -15.27
N ALA A 339 -1.02 27.97 -16.30
CA ALA A 339 -0.50 26.63 -16.32
C ALA A 339 0.57 26.37 -15.24
N HIS A 340 1.39 27.38 -14.90
CA HIS A 340 2.41 27.23 -13.86
C HIS A 340 1.78 27.14 -12.48
N THR A 341 0.77 27.96 -12.23
CA THR A 341 -0.03 27.89 -10.98
C THR A 341 -0.74 26.56 -10.85
N ALA A 342 -1.35 26.06 -11.94
CA ALA A 342 -1.99 24.75 -11.97
C ALA A 342 -0.98 23.62 -11.70
N LEU A 343 0.19 23.66 -12.34
CA LEU A 343 1.27 22.69 -12.13
C LEU A 343 1.71 22.65 -10.66
N THR A 344 1.90 23.80 -10.03
CA THR A 344 2.30 23.89 -8.62
C THR A 344 1.25 23.26 -7.70
N LYS A 345 -0.03 23.52 -7.93
CA LYS A 345 -1.13 22.95 -7.15
C LYS A 345 -1.27 21.43 -7.37
N LEU A 346 -1.10 20.97 -8.61
CA LEU A 346 -1.11 19.52 -8.90
C LEU A 346 0.09 18.80 -8.29
N LYS A 347 1.25 19.45 -8.22
CA LYS A 347 2.43 18.92 -7.51
C LYS A 347 2.19 18.79 -6.00
N THR A 348 1.35 19.61 -5.42
CA THR A 348 0.94 19.44 -4.02
C THR A 348 0.13 18.14 -3.84
N LEU A 349 -0.77 17.83 -4.78
CA LEU A 349 -1.52 16.55 -4.76
C LEU A 349 -0.61 15.35 -5.01
N GLU A 350 0.44 15.48 -5.82
CA GLU A 350 1.44 14.43 -6.02
C GLU A 350 2.20 14.08 -4.72
N ASN A 351 2.37 15.03 -3.79
CA ASN A 351 2.95 14.72 -2.48
C ASN A 351 2.05 13.79 -1.65
N GLU A 352 0.73 13.87 -1.83
CA GLU A 352 -0.24 12.98 -1.19
C GLU A 352 -0.33 11.63 -1.91
N ASP A 353 -0.35 11.67 -3.25
CA ASP A 353 -0.36 10.49 -4.12
C ASP A 353 0.79 10.55 -5.15
N PRO A 354 1.98 10.01 -4.82
CA PRO A 354 3.14 10.04 -5.71
C PRO A 354 2.92 9.33 -7.05
N GLN A 355 1.90 8.48 -7.14
CA GLN A 355 1.59 7.77 -8.39
C GLN A 355 0.90 8.65 -9.43
N LEU A 356 0.37 9.81 -9.04
CA LEU A 356 -0.14 10.82 -10.00
C LEU A 356 0.94 11.24 -11.01
N ASN A 357 2.21 11.20 -10.64
CA ASN A 357 3.36 11.48 -11.49
C ASN A 357 3.08 12.66 -12.44
N VAL A 358 2.92 13.84 -11.83
CA VAL A 358 2.58 15.08 -12.55
C VAL A 358 3.78 15.54 -13.35
N VAL A 359 3.69 15.52 -14.67
CA VAL A 359 4.78 15.86 -15.60
C VAL A 359 4.41 17.08 -16.42
N TRP A 360 5.31 18.08 -16.47
CA TRP A 360 5.23 19.18 -17.40
C TRP A 360 5.94 18.81 -18.71
N ASN A 361 5.19 18.75 -19.81
CA ASN A 361 5.75 18.59 -21.14
C ASN A 361 6.07 19.96 -21.74
N SER A 362 7.33 20.39 -21.65
CA SER A 362 7.75 21.71 -22.11
C SER A 362 7.65 21.91 -23.63
N ARG A 363 7.64 20.84 -24.44
CA ARG A 363 7.50 20.93 -25.90
C ARG A 363 6.08 21.24 -26.32
N LEU A 364 5.11 20.67 -25.61
CA LEU A 364 3.67 20.83 -25.91
C LEU A 364 3.02 21.91 -25.03
N GLY A 365 3.68 22.36 -23.95
CA GLY A 365 3.09 23.25 -22.97
C GLY A 365 1.93 22.61 -22.18
N GLU A 366 2.03 21.31 -21.93
CA GLU A 366 0.95 20.49 -21.37
C GLU A 366 1.33 19.87 -20.04
N ILE A 367 0.33 19.74 -19.14
CA ILE A 367 0.45 18.97 -17.90
C ILE A 367 -0.14 17.59 -18.13
N HIS A 368 0.64 16.57 -17.83
CA HIS A 368 0.23 15.18 -17.87
C HIS A 368 0.22 14.56 -16.48
N ILE A 369 -0.76 13.71 -16.21
CA ILE A 369 -0.89 12.93 -14.97
C ILE A 369 -1.09 11.46 -15.28
N ARG A 370 -0.75 10.60 -14.32
CA ARG A 370 -0.97 9.15 -14.42
C ARG A 370 -2.04 8.70 -13.44
N LEU A 371 -2.90 7.79 -13.88
CA LEU A 371 -4.00 7.26 -13.07
C LEU A 371 -4.19 5.77 -13.31
N MET A 372 -4.80 5.10 -12.33
CA MET A 372 -5.16 3.68 -12.40
C MET A 372 -6.44 3.44 -13.20
N GLY A 373 -7.39 4.39 -13.15
CA GLY A 373 -8.69 4.25 -13.80
C GLY A 373 -9.52 5.53 -13.84
N GLU A 374 -10.71 5.42 -14.46
CA GLU A 374 -11.57 6.57 -14.75
C GLU A 374 -12.26 7.19 -13.51
N ILE A 375 -12.57 6.37 -12.49
CA ILE A 375 -13.21 6.90 -11.27
C ILE A 375 -12.24 7.83 -10.54
N GLN A 376 -10.94 7.54 -10.61
CA GLN A 376 -9.92 8.40 -10.03
C GLN A 376 -9.89 9.79 -10.68
N LEU A 377 -10.20 9.92 -11.99
CA LEU A 377 -10.33 11.22 -12.68
C LEU A 377 -11.41 12.10 -12.07
N GLU A 378 -12.57 11.50 -11.83
CA GLU A 378 -13.70 12.23 -11.27
C GLU A 378 -13.41 12.72 -9.86
N VAL A 379 -12.83 11.85 -9.03
CA VAL A 379 -12.39 12.20 -7.68
C VAL A 379 -11.36 13.32 -7.73
N LEU A 380 -10.37 13.22 -8.61
CA LEU A 380 -9.34 14.25 -8.75
C LEU A 380 -9.91 15.59 -9.19
N ARG A 381 -10.87 15.58 -10.12
CA ARG A 381 -11.59 16.81 -10.55
C ARG A 381 -12.30 17.49 -9.37
N CYS A 382 -13.00 16.70 -8.54
CA CYS A 382 -13.67 17.24 -7.36
C CYS A 382 -12.67 17.83 -6.35
N ILE A 383 -11.59 17.12 -6.06
CA ILE A 383 -10.54 17.59 -5.14
C ILE A 383 -9.92 18.91 -5.64
N ILE A 384 -9.58 18.98 -6.93
CA ILE A 384 -9.00 20.18 -7.53
C ILE A 384 -9.96 21.37 -7.42
N LYS A 385 -11.26 21.13 -7.67
CA LYS A 385 -12.29 22.14 -7.56
C LYS A 385 -12.50 22.60 -6.11
N GLU A 386 -12.63 21.68 -5.18
CA GLU A 386 -12.89 21.97 -3.75
C GLU A 386 -11.70 22.67 -3.08
N ARG A 387 -10.47 22.17 -3.29
CA ARG A 387 -9.29 22.71 -2.62
C ARG A 387 -8.72 23.95 -3.28
N PHE A 388 -8.74 24.02 -4.60
CA PHE A 388 -8.04 25.07 -5.34
C PHE A 388 -8.96 26.02 -6.11
N GLY A 389 -10.26 25.73 -6.14
CA GLY A 389 -11.24 26.52 -6.89
C GLY A 389 -11.04 26.48 -8.40
N MET A 390 -10.23 25.53 -8.92
CA MET A 390 -9.94 25.37 -10.35
C MET A 390 -10.90 24.37 -10.97
N ASN A 391 -11.42 24.68 -12.16
CA ASN A 391 -12.08 23.70 -12.98
C ASN A 391 -11.04 23.12 -13.94
N VAL A 392 -11.02 21.80 -14.05
CA VAL A 392 -10.17 21.09 -14.99
C VAL A 392 -10.98 20.01 -15.71
N SER A 393 -10.60 19.74 -16.96
CA SER A 393 -11.01 18.55 -17.68
C SER A 393 -9.82 17.70 -18.05
N PHE A 394 -10.08 16.49 -18.50
CA PHE A 394 -9.03 15.55 -18.85
C PHE A 394 -9.29 15.06 -20.27
N SER A 395 -8.23 14.94 -21.07
CA SER A 395 -8.29 14.33 -22.39
C SER A 395 -8.71 12.85 -22.32
N THR A 396 -8.93 12.25 -23.43
CA THR A 396 -9.02 10.78 -23.51
C THR A 396 -7.70 10.17 -23.09
N GLY A 397 -7.74 9.23 -22.13
CA GLY A 397 -6.54 8.57 -21.61
C GLY A 397 -5.78 7.81 -22.70
N SER A 398 -4.47 7.82 -22.59
CA SER A 398 -3.58 7.01 -23.41
C SER A 398 -2.84 5.96 -22.56
N ILE A 399 -2.65 4.77 -23.13
CA ILE A 399 -1.92 3.70 -22.47
C ILE A 399 -0.44 4.07 -22.39
N ILE A 400 0.18 3.86 -21.23
CA ILE A 400 1.61 4.03 -21.05
C ILE A 400 2.32 2.81 -21.62
N TYR A 401 2.92 3.00 -22.79
CA TYR A 401 3.79 1.97 -23.37
C TYR A 401 5.16 2.01 -22.71
N LYS A 402 5.83 0.84 -22.66
CA LYS A 402 7.25 0.72 -22.34
C LYS A 402 7.94 0.08 -23.55
N GLU A 403 9.15 0.52 -23.86
CA GLU A 403 9.94 -0.06 -24.94
C GLU A 403 10.94 -1.07 -24.41
N THR A 404 11.27 -2.06 -25.21
CA THR A 404 12.38 -2.99 -24.98
C THR A 404 13.15 -3.22 -26.26
N ILE A 405 14.21 -3.98 -26.21
CA ILE A 405 15.02 -4.36 -27.38
C ILE A 405 14.79 -5.84 -27.69
N GLU A 406 14.84 -6.19 -28.98
CA GLU A 406 14.70 -7.57 -29.44
C GLU A 406 16.04 -8.30 -29.46
N ASN A 407 17.10 -7.60 -29.83
CA ASN A 407 18.43 -8.16 -30.02
C ASN A 407 19.45 -7.51 -29.09
N THR A 408 20.54 -8.24 -28.84
CA THR A 408 21.68 -7.67 -28.13
C THR A 408 22.35 -6.63 -29.02
N VAL A 409 22.55 -5.42 -28.51
CA VAL A 409 23.19 -4.29 -29.22
C VAL A 409 24.25 -3.64 -28.34
N GLU A 410 25.28 -3.11 -28.98
CA GLU A 410 26.30 -2.30 -28.32
C GLU A 410 26.06 -0.83 -28.64
N GLY A 411 26.00 -0.01 -27.60
CA GLY A 411 25.94 1.44 -27.68
C GLY A 411 27.27 2.07 -27.26
N VAL A 412 27.76 2.99 -28.04
CA VAL A 412 29.01 3.70 -27.75
C VAL A 412 28.74 5.18 -27.58
N GLY A 413 29.08 5.69 -26.39
CA GLY A 413 29.08 7.11 -26.09
C GLY A 413 30.48 7.68 -26.14
N HIS A 414 30.67 8.78 -26.86
CA HIS A 414 31.95 9.45 -26.98
C HIS A 414 31.78 10.96 -26.79
N PHE A 415 32.67 11.56 -26.00
CA PHE A 415 32.62 12.99 -25.70
C PHE A 415 34.06 13.57 -25.62
N GLU A 416 34.38 14.55 -26.44
CA GLU A 416 35.73 15.13 -26.54
C GLU A 416 35.70 16.68 -26.61
N PRO A 417 35.33 17.37 -25.48
CA PRO A 417 35.46 18.83 -25.46
C PRO A 417 36.80 19.25 -24.84
N LEU A 418 37.43 20.26 -25.43
CA LEU A 418 38.51 21.05 -24.82
C LEU A 418 39.58 20.24 -24.06
N ARG A 419 40.16 19.19 -24.67
CA ARG A 419 41.21 18.31 -24.13
C ARG A 419 40.73 17.25 -23.13
N HIS A 420 39.43 17.04 -22.96
CA HIS A 420 38.89 15.91 -22.19
C HIS A 420 38.40 14.84 -23.16
N TYR A 421 38.75 13.61 -22.91
CA TYR A 421 38.25 12.46 -23.67
C TYR A 421 37.52 11.51 -22.75
N ALA A 422 36.31 11.16 -23.11
CA ALA A 422 35.53 10.13 -22.43
C ALA A 422 34.83 9.24 -23.47
N GLU A 423 34.96 7.94 -23.31
CA GLU A 423 34.32 6.93 -24.14
C GLU A 423 33.75 5.84 -23.26
N VAL A 424 32.54 5.43 -23.55
CA VAL A 424 31.80 4.40 -22.77
C VAL A 424 31.12 3.45 -23.73
N HIS A 425 31.35 2.16 -23.57
CA HIS A 425 30.70 1.07 -24.29
C HIS A 425 29.74 0.35 -23.41
N LEU A 426 28.46 0.33 -23.79
CA LEU A 426 27.40 -0.35 -23.11
C LEU A 426 26.81 -1.46 -23.97
N LEU A 427 26.84 -2.68 -23.48
CA LEU A 427 26.17 -3.80 -24.11
C LEU A 427 24.73 -3.92 -23.50
N LEU A 428 23.72 -3.78 -24.36
CA LEU A 428 22.33 -3.88 -23.99
C LEU A 428 21.81 -5.25 -24.46
N LYS A 429 21.25 -6.04 -23.56
CA LYS A 429 20.66 -7.35 -23.85
C LYS A 429 19.18 -7.36 -23.47
N PRO A 430 18.33 -8.00 -24.29
CA PRO A 430 16.94 -8.23 -23.86
C PRO A 430 16.91 -9.12 -22.64
N ALA A 431 16.01 -8.81 -21.71
CA ALA A 431 15.78 -9.58 -20.48
C ALA A 431 14.36 -10.14 -20.43
N LYS A 432 14.06 -10.94 -19.41
CA LYS A 432 12.74 -11.55 -19.25
C LYS A 432 11.69 -10.46 -19.02
N ARG A 433 10.50 -10.62 -19.62
CA ARG A 433 9.38 -9.69 -19.44
C ARG A 433 9.04 -9.50 -17.96
N GLY A 434 8.94 -8.24 -17.53
CA GLY A 434 8.70 -7.84 -16.15
C GLY A 434 9.94 -7.80 -15.26
N SER A 435 11.16 -8.00 -15.81
CA SER A 435 12.41 -7.95 -15.03
C SER A 435 12.94 -6.52 -14.79
N GLY A 436 12.39 -5.52 -15.49
CA GLY A 436 12.87 -4.15 -15.40
C GLY A 436 14.26 -3.94 -16.02
N ILE A 437 15.04 -3.00 -15.48
CA ILE A 437 16.39 -2.70 -15.94
C ILE A 437 17.40 -3.23 -14.94
N THR A 438 18.35 -4.04 -15.41
CA THR A 438 19.49 -4.49 -14.62
C THR A 438 20.78 -3.85 -15.15
N ILE A 439 21.60 -3.29 -14.27
CA ILE A 439 22.82 -2.57 -14.65
C ILE A 439 24.02 -3.25 -13.99
N ASN A 440 25.02 -3.63 -14.82
CA ASN A 440 26.21 -4.36 -14.40
C ASN A 440 27.47 -3.79 -15.07
N SER A 441 28.65 -4.15 -14.54
CA SER A 441 29.94 -3.90 -15.19
C SER A 441 30.71 -5.21 -15.39
N ARG A 442 31.28 -5.37 -16.58
CA ARG A 442 32.30 -6.39 -16.93
C ARG A 442 33.57 -5.72 -17.43
N CYS A 443 33.65 -4.39 -17.31
CA CYS A 443 34.81 -3.63 -17.71
C CYS A 443 36.01 -3.96 -16.80
N LYS A 444 37.17 -4.21 -17.39
CA LYS A 444 38.40 -4.44 -16.63
C LYS A 444 38.95 -3.11 -16.07
N GLU A 445 39.55 -3.15 -14.89
CA GLU A 445 40.12 -1.97 -14.24
C GLU A 445 41.30 -1.37 -15.06
N ASP A 446 42.01 -2.18 -15.81
CA ASP A 446 43.08 -1.75 -16.74
C ASP A 446 42.56 -0.87 -17.90
N LEU A 447 41.29 -1.02 -18.28
CA LEU A 447 40.65 -0.24 -19.34
C LEU A 447 40.01 1.05 -18.80
N LEU A 448 39.39 0.96 -17.62
CA LEU A 448 38.71 2.08 -16.99
C LEU A 448 38.77 1.92 -15.46
N ASP A 449 39.32 2.94 -14.80
CA ASP A 449 39.41 2.94 -13.30
C ASP A 449 38.07 2.70 -12.63
N ARG A 450 38.09 2.00 -11.50
CA ARG A 450 36.91 1.58 -10.74
C ARG A 450 36.02 2.73 -10.29
N ASN A 451 36.58 3.90 -10.03
CA ASN A 451 35.81 5.08 -9.63
C ASN A 451 34.97 5.60 -10.80
N TRP A 452 35.54 5.61 -12.02
CA TRP A 452 34.80 5.97 -13.21
C TRP A 452 33.70 4.95 -13.53
N GLN A 453 33.99 3.66 -13.40
CA GLN A 453 32.96 2.63 -13.56
C GLN A 453 31.78 2.84 -12.60
N ARG A 454 32.05 3.09 -11.32
CA ARG A 454 31.00 3.38 -10.33
C ARG A 454 30.18 4.60 -10.69
N LEU A 455 30.83 5.68 -11.12
CA LEU A 455 30.18 6.91 -11.53
C LEU A 455 29.22 6.67 -12.70
N ILE A 456 29.66 5.92 -13.72
CA ILE A 456 28.85 5.55 -14.89
C ILE A 456 27.62 4.75 -14.45
N LEU A 457 27.82 3.70 -13.62
CA LEU A 457 26.72 2.87 -13.13
C LEU A 457 25.70 3.70 -12.31
N THR A 458 26.19 4.61 -11.48
CA THR A 458 25.32 5.51 -10.70
C THR A 458 24.48 6.39 -11.63
N HIS A 459 25.10 7.04 -12.61
CA HIS A 459 24.37 7.90 -13.57
C HIS A 459 23.39 7.13 -14.46
N LEU A 460 23.66 5.86 -14.77
CA LEU A 460 22.73 4.99 -15.48
C LEU A 460 21.49 4.67 -14.61
N CYS A 461 21.63 4.60 -13.29
CA CYS A 461 20.52 4.36 -12.37
C CYS A 461 19.68 5.62 -12.08
N GLU A 462 20.24 6.83 -12.22
CA GLU A 462 19.59 8.08 -11.82
C GLU A 462 18.52 8.57 -12.78
N LYS A 463 18.53 8.12 -14.03
CA LYS A 463 17.67 8.64 -15.10
C LYS A 463 16.77 7.57 -15.66
N THR A 464 15.52 7.95 -15.95
CA THR A 464 14.65 7.13 -16.79
C THR A 464 15.15 7.21 -18.24
N HIS A 465 15.57 6.08 -18.81
CA HIS A 465 15.99 5.98 -20.19
C HIS A 465 14.77 5.84 -21.09
N LEU A 466 14.74 6.59 -22.17
CA LEU A 466 13.63 6.59 -23.12
C LEU A 466 14.01 5.79 -24.38
N GLY A 467 13.05 5.03 -24.90
CA GLY A 467 13.18 4.31 -26.15
C GLY A 467 13.17 5.24 -27.37
N VAL A 468 13.65 4.73 -28.47
CA VAL A 468 13.88 5.52 -29.70
C VAL A 468 12.60 5.61 -30.55
N LEU A 469 11.72 4.61 -30.47
CA LEU A 469 10.55 4.51 -31.35
C LEU A 469 9.41 5.44 -30.93
N THR A 470 9.05 5.42 -29.65
CA THR A 470 7.91 6.17 -29.13
C THR A 470 8.31 7.21 -28.08
N GLY A 471 9.56 7.17 -27.62
CA GLY A 471 10.02 7.98 -26.49
C GLY A 471 9.48 7.50 -25.14
N SER A 472 8.94 6.30 -25.09
CA SER A 472 8.45 5.67 -23.86
C SER A 472 9.60 5.13 -23.02
N PRO A 473 9.45 5.00 -21.68
CA PRO A 473 10.49 4.41 -20.83
C PRO A 473 10.86 3.00 -21.29
N ILE A 474 12.18 2.72 -21.35
CA ILE A 474 12.67 1.36 -21.64
C ILE A 474 12.54 0.46 -20.41
N THR A 475 12.37 -0.84 -20.67
CA THR A 475 12.26 -1.88 -19.63
C THR A 475 12.77 -3.22 -20.16
N ASP A 476 12.94 -4.18 -19.27
CA ASP A 476 13.26 -5.58 -19.58
C ASP A 476 14.56 -5.70 -20.39
N ILE A 477 15.59 -5.00 -19.91
CA ILE A 477 16.94 -5.01 -20.51
C ILE A 477 18.01 -5.15 -19.42
N GLU A 478 19.11 -5.81 -19.78
CA GLU A 478 20.37 -5.82 -19.05
C GLU A 478 21.34 -4.85 -19.73
N ILE A 479 21.80 -3.83 -19.00
CA ILE A 479 22.81 -2.86 -19.45
C ILE A 479 24.12 -3.25 -18.78
N THR A 480 25.13 -3.60 -19.58
CA THR A 480 26.45 -4.00 -19.09
C THR A 480 27.52 -3.05 -19.62
N LEU A 481 28.24 -2.39 -18.72
CA LEU A 481 29.46 -1.65 -19.08
C LEU A 481 30.55 -2.65 -19.47
N VAL A 482 30.97 -2.64 -20.73
CA VAL A 482 31.97 -3.59 -21.28
C VAL A 482 33.33 -2.98 -21.47
N SER A 483 33.40 -1.70 -21.82
CA SER A 483 34.64 -0.97 -22.03
C SER A 483 34.44 0.52 -21.79
N GLY A 484 35.53 1.23 -21.59
CA GLY A 484 35.53 2.69 -21.50
C GLY A 484 36.96 3.24 -21.53
N LYS A 485 37.07 4.50 -21.84
CA LYS A 485 38.35 5.20 -21.86
C LYS A 485 38.18 6.62 -21.33
N ALA A 486 39.09 7.03 -20.49
CA ALA A 486 39.14 8.39 -19.96
C ALA A 486 40.54 8.94 -20.19
N HIS A 487 40.63 10.18 -20.60
CA HIS A 487 41.91 10.87 -20.68
C HIS A 487 42.18 11.52 -19.31
N ALA A 488 43.18 11.01 -18.63
CA ALA A 488 43.73 11.67 -17.47
C ALA A 488 44.65 12.82 -17.98
N LYS A 489 44.44 14.01 -17.43
CA LYS A 489 45.40 15.09 -17.59
C LYS A 489 46.56 14.87 -16.63
#